data_8b62946072b6df29364b658dbd56e5c1
#
_entry.id   8b62946072b6df29364b658dbd56e5c1
#
_cell.length_a   1.000
_cell.length_b   1.000
_cell.length_c   1.000
_cell.angle_alpha   90.00
_cell.angle_beta   90.00
_cell.angle_gamma   90.00
#
_symmetry.space_group_name_H-M   'P 1'
#
loop_
_entity.id
_entity.type
_entity.pdbx_description
1 polymer ?
#
loop_
_entity_poly.entity_id
_entity_poly.type
_entity_poly.pdbx_seq_one_letter_code
_entity_poly.pdbx_strand_id
1 'polypeptide(L)'
;MIELRNATAADEARCVELLGELKSTTKSGPARPLGEAFEMLLSKQRGEIILATEGAEGAEILGMATVSYNLAMRYGGEYCQLEELVVTPAARGKNIGGLLVQRIVDNARARGCAEIG
;
A
#
# COMPACT_ATOMS: atom_id res chain seq x y z
N MET A 1 13.49 -14.85 -0.75
CA MET A 1 13.57 -13.63 -1.57
C MET A 1 12.30 -12.81 -1.43
N ILE A 2 12.43 -11.52 -1.26
CA ILE A 2 11.28 -10.63 -1.15
C ILE A 2 10.72 -10.35 -2.54
N GLU A 3 9.42 -10.54 -2.70
CA GLU A 3 8.73 -10.20 -3.93
C GLU A 3 7.66 -9.17 -3.65
N LEU A 4 7.35 -8.34 -4.66
CA LEU A 4 6.31 -7.33 -4.55
C LEU A 4 5.19 -7.65 -5.53
N ARG A 5 3.96 -7.52 -5.07
CA ARG A 5 2.78 -7.72 -5.94
C ARG A 5 1.63 -6.86 -5.47
N ASN A 6 0.66 -6.66 -6.35
CA ASN A 6 -0.59 -6.02 -5.95
C ASN A 6 -1.44 -6.97 -5.13
N ALA A 7 -2.23 -6.42 -4.23
CA ALA A 7 -3.18 -7.21 -3.43
C ALA A 7 -4.31 -7.75 -4.30
N THR A 8 -4.87 -8.85 -3.86
CA THR A 8 -6.09 -9.43 -4.44
C THR A 8 -7.17 -9.47 -3.37
N ALA A 9 -8.39 -9.81 -3.77
CA ALA A 9 -9.51 -9.91 -2.83
C ALA A 9 -9.21 -10.89 -1.67
N ALA A 10 -8.42 -11.92 -1.93
CA ALA A 10 -8.07 -12.90 -0.90
C ALA A 10 -7.16 -12.33 0.18
N ASP A 11 -6.56 -11.18 -0.04
CA ASP A 11 -5.60 -10.59 0.90
C ASP A 11 -6.26 -9.66 1.92
N GLU A 12 -7.57 -9.46 1.86
CA GLU A 12 -8.24 -8.48 2.71
C GLU A 12 -7.99 -8.69 4.20
N ALA A 13 -8.12 -9.92 4.67
CA ALA A 13 -7.93 -10.20 6.10
C ALA A 13 -6.52 -9.82 6.57
N ARG A 14 -5.51 -10.13 5.76
CA ARG A 14 -4.13 -9.78 6.12
C ARG A 14 -3.91 -8.27 6.07
N CYS A 15 -4.53 -7.59 5.13
CA CYS A 15 -4.44 -6.13 5.06
C CYS A 15 -5.04 -5.49 6.32
N VAL A 16 -6.16 -6.01 6.81
CA VAL A 16 -6.77 -5.53 8.05
C VAL A 16 -5.82 -5.71 9.22
N GLU A 17 -5.15 -6.86 9.31
CA GLU A 17 -4.18 -7.12 10.37
C GLU A 17 -3.03 -6.11 10.32
N LEU A 18 -2.49 -5.86 9.14
CA LEU A 18 -1.39 -4.92 8.99
C LEU A 18 -1.81 -3.50 9.34
N LEU A 19 -3.01 -3.08 8.95
CA LEU A 19 -3.54 -1.78 9.35
C LEU A 19 -3.67 -1.66 10.86
N GLY A 20 -3.97 -2.76 11.53
CA GLY A 20 -4.05 -2.78 12.98
C GLY A 20 -2.74 -2.40 13.66
N GLU A 21 -1.60 -2.76 13.06
CA GLU A 21 -0.30 -2.37 13.60
C GLU A 21 -0.07 -0.87 13.45
N LEU A 22 -0.56 -0.27 12.38
CA LEU A 22 -0.43 1.17 12.16
C LEU A 22 -1.26 1.98 13.15
N LYS A 23 -2.40 1.45 13.57
CA LYS A 23 -3.31 2.14 14.48
C LYS A 23 -2.73 2.43 15.85
N SER A 24 -1.72 1.69 16.27
CA SER A 24 -1.09 1.93 17.56
C SER A 24 -0.46 3.32 17.63
N THR A 25 -0.28 3.98 16.49
CA THR A 25 0.37 5.29 16.41
C THR A 25 -0.60 6.41 16.05
N THR A 26 -1.86 6.11 15.77
CA THR A 26 -2.84 7.11 15.40
C THR A 26 -4.05 7.04 16.33
N LYS A 27 -4.59 8.21 16.66
CA LYS A 27 -5.79 8.30 17.49
C LYS A 27 -7.05 8.37 16.63
N SER A 28 -7.09 7.59 15.58
CA SER A 28 -8.30 7.50 14.79
C SER A 28 -9.37 6.77 15.58
N GLY A 29 -10.61 7.06 15.32
CA GLY A 29 -11.74 6.46 16.02
C GLY A 29 -11.82 4.95 15.82
N PRO A 30 -12.97 4.33 16.16
CA PRO A 30 -13.12 2.88 16.07
C PRO A 30 -12.80 2.36 14.67
N ALA A 31 -12.26 1.15 14.61
CA ALA A 31 -11.93 0.51 13.34
C ALA A 31 -13.17 0.43 12.47
N ARG A 32 -13.04 0.80 11.22
CA ARG A 32 -14.13 0.70 10.24
C ARG A 32 -13.83 -0.45 9.29
N PRO A 33 -14.86 -1.15 8.81
CA PRO A 33 -14.65 -2.11 7.74
C PRO A 33 -14.00 -1.41 6.55
N LEU A 34 -13.14 -2.10 5.82
CA LEU A 34 -12.50 -1.53 4.65
C LEU A 34 -13.51 -1.23 3.53
N GLY A 35 -14.52 -2.10 3.41
CA GLY A 35 -15.64 -1.86 2.50
C GLY A 35 -15.20 -1.57 1.08
N GLU A 36 -15.86 -0.60 0.46
CA GLU A 36 -15.61 -0.24 -0.91
C GLU A 36 -14.20 0.31 -1.15
N ALA A 37 -13.57 0.88 -0.12
CA ALA A 37 -12.22 1.42 -0.28
C ALA A 37 -11.23 0.33 -0.71
N PHE A 38 -11.32 -0.84 -0.09
CA PHE A 38 -10.46 -1.95 -0.45
C PHE A 38 -10.67 -2.37 -1.91
N GLU A 39 -11.92 -2.54 -2.31
CA GLU A 39 -12.23 -2.93 -3.69
C GLU A 39 -11.79 -1.88 -4.71
N MET A 40 -12.00 -0.60 -4.40
CA MET A 40 -11.60 0.48 -5.28
C MET A 40 -10.09 0.54 -5.47
N LEU A 41 -9.33 0.25 -4.42
CA LEU A 41 -7.88 0.21 -4.52
C LEU A 41 -7.41 -1.02 -5.31
N LEU A 42 -8.13 -2.13 -5.22
CA LEU A 42 -7.80 -3.32 -6.02
C LEU A 42 -7.91 -3.04 -7.52
N SER A 43 -8.81 -2.16 -7.92
CA SER A 43 -9.03 -1.84 -9.34
C SER A 43 -7.90 -1.03 -9.97
N LYS A 44 -7.03 -0.44 -9.13
CA LYS A 44 -5.89 0.39 -9.56
C LYS A 44 -6.28 1.70 -10.25
N GLN A 45 -7.55 2.06 -10.23
CA GLN A 45 -8.00 3.30 -10.85
C GLN A 45 -7.75 4.51 -9.94
N ARG A 46 -8.00 4.35 -8.65
CA ARG A 46 -7.90 5.46 -7.70
C ARG A 46 -6.81 5.26 -6.65
N GLY A 47 -6.04 4.22 -6.79
CA GLY A 47 -4.97 3.92 -5.87
C GLY A 47 -4.47 2.51 -6.09
N GLU A 48 -3.56 2.06 -5.24
CA GLU A 48 -3.01 0.71 -5.31
C GLU A 48 -2.67 0.20 -3.92
N ILE A 49 -2.70 -1.12 -3.79
CA ILE A 49 -2.22 -1.80 -2.59
C ILE A 49 -1.07 -2.70 -3.05
N ILE A 50 0.13 -2.42 -2.58
CA ILE A 50 1.33 -3.21 -2.91
C ILE A 50 1.71 -4.01 -1.68
N LEU A 51 1.91 -5.31 -1.85
CA LEU A 51 2.31 -6.22 -0.78
C LEU A 51 3.73 -6.72 -1.02
N ALA A 52 4.49 -6.83 0.06
CA ALA A 52 5.80 -7.47 0.05
C ALA A 52 5.64 -8.86 0.62
N THR A 53 6.07 -9.87 -0.11
CA THR A 53 5.90 -11.27 0.26
C THR A 53 7.22 -12.01 0.30
N GLU A 54 7.26 -13.11 1.04
CA GLU A 54 8.43 -13.95 1.12
C GLU A 54 7.99 -15.41 1.29
N GLY A 55 8.85 -16.33 0.88
CA GLY A 55 8.58 -17.75 1.01
C GLY A 55 8.01 -18.36 -0.26
N ALA A 56 7.76 -19.67 -0.20
CA ALA A 56 7.24 -20.40 -1.35
C ALA A 56 5.89 -19.81 -1.78
N GLU A 57 5.79 -19.44 -3.04
CA GLU A 57 4.59 -18.88 -3.64
C GLU A 57 4.06 -17.63 -2.92
N GLY A 58 4.97 -16.87 -2.25
CA GLY A 58 4.56 -15.67 -1.54
C GLY A 58 3.70 -15.96 -0.31
N ALA A 59 3.99 -17.05 0.38
CA ALA A 59 3.16 -17.53 1.49
C ALA A 59 3.05 -16.54 2.65
N GLU A 60 4.07 -15.70 2.87
CA GLU A 60 4.02 -14.72 3.96
C GLU A 60 3.97 -13.30 3.42
N ILE A 61 3.01 -12.53 3.91
CA ILE A 61 2.91 -11.10 3.60
C ILE A 61 3.56 -10.34 4.75
N LEU A 62 4.67 -9.69 4.45
CA LEU A 62 5.52 -9.03 5.45
C LEU A 62 5.35 -7.53 5.51
N GLY A 63 4.76 -6.94 4.50
CA GLY A 63 4.58 -5.51 4.45
C GLY A 63 3.54 -5.10 3.44
N MET A 64 3.07 -3.86 3.59
CA MET A 64 2.03 -3.31 2.74
C MET A 64 2.27 -1.82 2.57
N ALA A 65 2.07 -1.33 1.35
CA ALA A 65 2.00 0.09 1.09
C ALA A 65 0.76 0.38 0.28
N THR A 66 0.05 1.44 0.63
CA THR A 66 -1.12 1.86 -0.11
C THR A 66 -0.95 3.29 -0.57
N VAL A 67 -1.46 3.59 -1.75
CA VAL A 67 -1.43 4.94 -2.29
C VAL A 67 -2.79 5.30 -2.85
N SER A 68 -3.06 6.59 -2.89
CA SER A 68 -4.21 7.13 -3.59
C SER A 68 -3.71 7.99 -4.74
N TYR A 69 -4.46 7.98 -5.86
CA TYR A 69 -4.21 8.85 -7.00
C TYR A 69 -5.27 9.94 -6.98
N ASN A 70 -4.85 11.18 -6.94
CA ASN A 70 -5.72 12.32 -6.72
C ASN A 70 -5.53 13.38 -7.79
N LEU A 71 -6.59 14.12 -8.08
CA LEU A 71 -6.52 15.22 -9.03
C LEU A 71 -6.30 16.53 -8.30
N ALA A 72 -5.45 17.38 -8.85
CA ALA A 72 -5.25 18.70 -8.32
C ALA A 72 -5.03 19.69 -9.45
N MET A 73 -5.74 20.82 -9.39
CA MET A 73 -5.61 21.86 -10.41
C MET A 73 -4.19 22.41 -10.50
N ARG A 74 -3.52 22.53 -9.35
CA ARG A 74 -2.15 23.05 -9.29
C ARG A 74 -1.14 22.23 -10.07
N TYR A 75 -1.44 20.93 -10.29
CA TYR A 75 -0.58 20.05 -11.08
C TYR A 75 -1.10 19.85 -12.49
N GLY A 76 -2.32 20.27 -12.78
CA GLY A 76 -2.94 20.01 -14.08
C GLY A 76 -3.22 18.54 -14.32
N GLY A 77 -3.29 17.73 -13.27
CA GLY A 77 -3.52 16.30 -13.42
C GLY A 77 -3.40 15.56 -12.11
N GLU A 78 -3.03 14.28 -12.19
CA GLU A 78 -2.94 13.41 -11.02
C GLU A 78 -1.64 13.59 -10.25
N TYR A 79 -1.73 13.39 -8.94
CA TYR A 79 -0.57 13.16 -8.09
C TYR A 79 -0.84 11.90 -7.26
N CYS A 80 0.23 11.31 -6.75
CA CYS A 80 0.17 10.10 -5.94
C CYS A 80 0.46 10.45 -4.49
N GLN A 81 -0.35 9.91 -3.57
CA GLN A 81 -0.11 10.10 -2.14
C GLN A 81 0.05 8.76 -1.45
N LEU A 82 1.14 8.62 -0.69
CA LEU A 82 1.34 7.46 0.15
C LEU A 82 0.40 7.57 1.35
N GLU A 83 -0.50 6.60 1.49
CA GLU A 83 -1.48 6.61 2.57
C GLU A 83 -1.03 5.77 3.76
N GLU A 84 -0.66 4.52 3.53
CA GLU A 84 -0.18 3.63 4.58
C GLU A 84 1.11 2.94 4.15
N LEU A 85 2.01 2.73 5.10
CA LEU A 85 3.23 1.95 4.91
C LEU A 85 3.47 1.17 6.20
N VAL A 86 3.34 -0.14 6.11
CA VAL A 86 3.43 -1.03 7.27
C VAL A 86 4.38 -2.18 6.95
N VAL A 87 5.31 -2.44 7.86
CA VAL A 87 6.19 -3.60 7.79
C VAL A 87 6.09 -4.33 9.12
N THR A 88 5.88 -5.64 9.09
CA THR A 88 5.75 -6.41 10.34
C THR A 88 7.06 -6.29 11.15
N PRO A 89 6.97 -6.29 12.48
CA PRO A 89 8.17 -6.19 13.31
C PRO A 89 9.22 -7.27 13.01
N ALA A 90 8.78 -8.49 12.76
CA ALA A 90 9.68 -9.60 12.48
C ALA A 90 10.45 -9.43 11.16
N ALA A 91 9.94 -8.61 10.25
CA ALA A 91 10.56 -8.43 8.94
C ALA A 91 11.39 -7.14 8.83
N ARG A 92 11.45 -6.36 9.89
CA ARG A 92 12.23 -5.12 9.88
C ARG A 92 13.71 -5.45 9.74
N GLY A 93 14.44 -4.56 9.04
CA GLY A 93 15.85 -4.79 8.76
C GLY A 93 16.11 -5.44 7.41
N LYS A 94 15.06 -5.83 6.67
CA LYS A 94 15.19 -6.42 5.33
C LYS A 94 14.96 -5.41 4.21
N ASN A 95 14.90 -4.13 4.54
CA ASN A 95 14.64 -3.03 3.59
C ASN A 95 13.31 -3.17 2.85
N ILE A 96 12.33 -3.78 3.48
CA ILE A 96 11.02 -3.98 2.85
C ILE A 96 10.33 -2.66 2.59
N GLY A 97 10.39 -1.72 3.55
CA GLY A 97 9.81 -0.39 3.37
C GLY A 97 10.39 0.32 2.16
N GLY A 98 11.71 0.26 2.00
CA GLY A 98 12.37 0.87 0.85
C GLY A 98 11.96 0.25 -0.47
N LEU A 99 11.80 -1.07 -0.50
CA LEU A 99 11.35 -1.76 -1.72
C LEU A 99 9.93 -1.36 -2.09
N LEU A 100 9.04 -1.26 -1.09
CA LEU A 100 7.66 -0.86 -1.30
C LEU A 100 7.58 0.58 -1.84
N VAL A 101 8.32 1.49 -1.23
CA VAL A 101 8.33 2.90 -1.66
C VAL A 101 8.87 3.01 -3.09
N GLN A 102 9.93 2.27 -3.41
CA GLN A 102 10.49 2.31 -4.76
C GLN A 102 9.48 1.83 -5.80
N ARG A 103 8.74 0.77 -5.50
CA ARG A 103 7.69 0.29 -6.41
C ARG A 103 6.61 1.35 -6.61
N ILE A 104 6.23 2.05 -5.54
CA ILE A 104 5.25 3.13 -5.62
C ILE A 104 5.75 4.25 -6.53
N VAL A 105 7.02 4.64 -6.37
CA VAL A 105 7.62 5.69 -7.21
C VAL A 105 7.61 5.27 -8.67
N ASP A 106 8.01 4.03 -8.95
CA ASP A 106 8.04 3.52 -10.32
C ASP A 106 6.63 3.49 -10.94
N ASN A 107 5.65 3.03 -10.17
CA ASN A 107 4.26 2.97 -10.66
C ASN A 107 3.68 4.36 -10.89
N ALA A 108 3.96 5.31 -10.00
CA ALA A 108 3.47 6.68 -10.15
C ALA A 108 4.07 7.35 -11.38
N ARG A 109 5.36 7.12 -11.64
CA ARG A 109 6.01 7.65 -12.84
C ARG A 109 5.42 7.06 -14.10
N ALA A 110 5.20 5.74 -14.12
CA ALA A 110 4.60 5.07 -15.27
C ALA A 110 3.18 5.57 -15.52
N ARG A 111 2.47 5.95 -14.47
CA ARG A 111 1.12 6.48 -14.57
C ARG A 111 1.11 7.95 -15.00
N GLY A 112 2.23 8.65 -14.91
CA GLY A 112 2.32 10.05 -15.29
C GLY A 112 1.96 11.02 -14.18
N CYS A 113 2.07 10.60 -12.92
CA CYS A 113 1.77 11.49 -11.80
C CYS A 113 2.75 12.65 -11.74
N ALA A 114 2.21 13.83 -11.46
CA ALA A 114 3.02 15.06 -11.40
C ALA A 114 3.87 15.12 -10.14
N GLU A 115 3.42 14.45 -9.07
CA GLU A 115 4.14 14.44 -7.81
C GLU A 115 3.76 13.22 -6.98
N ILE A 116 4.63 12.87 -6.03
CA ILE A 116 4.43 11.76 -5.10
C ILE A 116 4.62 12.33 -3.69
N GLY A 117 3.59 12.26 -2.90
CA GLY A 117 3.63 12.78 -1.54
C GLY A 117 3.53 11.73 -0.46
#